data_80185b16c43ea81dca98249ab0d1f81e
#
_entry.id   80185b16c43ea81dca98249ab0d1f81e
#
_cell.length_a   1.000
_cell.length_b   1.000
_cell.length_c   1.000
_cell.angle_alpha   90.00
_cell.angle_beta   90.00
_cell.angle_gamma   90.00
#
_symmetry.space_group_name_H-M   'P 1'
#
loop_
_entity.id
_entity.type
_entity.pdbx_description
1 polymer ?
#
loop_
_entity_poly.entity_id
_entity_poly.type
_entity_poly.pdbx_seq_one_letter_code
_entity_poly.pdbx_strand_id
1 'polypeptide(L)'
;MNAHRLILSMALLAALAAFSIGCEALSKGPSAVMEKLSPPTPAEEARNVFNVYDPDIRRRALNNLSASPFGGEGPYVRLYRLLIDDPDPTVRAASVKALGLHGEVTDVPLVTIRLNDEADMVRWEAAKALQKIHNPTAIKPLINTMAKDTDPDVRMACADALGQYASPEVYSALVSALDDSRYGVVLASQKSLTILTGQDLGAAGSAWLDYREKNGSNLFANQQVYTWQPYTPPRGFMSKLKFWKKTPDAKPAQTPVGLTEG
;
A
#
# COMPACT_ATOMS: atom_id res chain seq x y z
N MET A 1 -22.60 -0.44 41.45
CA MET A 1 -23.09 0.22 40.21
C MET A 1 -23.86 -0.85 39.45
N ASN A 2 -25.17 -0.78 39.45
CA ASN A 2 -26.06 -1.93 39.33
C ASN A 2 -26.14 -2.49 37.89
N ALA A 3 -26.00 -3.79 37.73
CA ALA A 3 -26.16 -4.55 36.49
C ALA A 3 -27.46 -4.22 35.74
N HIS A 4 -28.54 -3.89 36.45
CA HIS A 4 -29.81 -3.45 35.88
C HIS A 4 -29.72 -2.13 35.07
N ARG A 5 -28.85 -1.19 35.43
CA ARG A 5 -28.67 0.05 34.64
C ARG A 5 -27.91 -0.19 33.35
N LEU A 6 -27.01 -1.17 33.34
CA LEU A 6 -26.26 -1.54 32.13
C LEU A 6 -27.16 -2.24 31.11
N ILE A 7 -28.03 -3.12 31.58
CA ILE A 7 -29.01 -3.84 30.71
C ILE A 7 -30.06 -2.86 30.14
N LEU A 8 -30.52 -1.89 30.94
CA LEU A 8 -31.44 -0.88 30.44
C LEU A 8 -30.84 0.05 29.40
N SER A 9 -29.54 0.43 29.58
CA SER A 9 -28.84 1.28 28.61
C SER A 9 -28.52 0.54 27.31
N MET A 10 -28.24 -0.76 27.37
CA MET A 10 -28.04 -1.58 26.16
C MET A 10 -29.37 -1.82 25.41
N ALA A 11 -30.47 -2.00 26.13
CA ALA A 11 -31.79 -2.10 25.52
C ALA A 11 -32.25 -0.80 24.87
N LEU A 12 -31.92 0.36 25.47
CA LEU A 12 -32.25 1.68 24.90
C LEU A 12 -31.42 2.00 23.66
N LEU A 13 -30.12 1.60 23.62
CA LEU A 13 -29.25 1.73 22.43
C LEU A 13 -29.72 0.82 21.30
N ALA A 14 -30.16 -0.40 21.60
CA ALA A 14 -30.74 -1.30 20.61
C ALA A 14 -32.08 -0.79 20.04
N ALA A 15 -32.88 -0.15 20.86
CA ALA A 15 -34.14 0.46 20.43
C ALA A 15 -33.91 1.72 19.55
N LEU A 16 -32.89 2.53 19.84
CA LEU A 16 -32.53 3.71 19.03
C LEU A 16 -31.94 3.31 17.67
N ALA A 17 -31.18 2.21 17.61
CA ALA A 17 -30.68 1.69 16.35
C ALA A 17 -31.78 1.11 15.44
N ALA A 18 -32.89 0.61 16.03
CA ALA A 18 -34.02 0.11 15.27
C ALA A 18 -34.89 1.23 14.66
N PHE A 19 -34.86 2.45 15.19
CA PHE A 19 -35.66 3.58 14.70
C PHE A 19 -35.12 4.25 13.44
N SER A 20 -33.82 4.03 13.12
CA SER A 20 -33.18 4.55 11.89
C SER A 20 -33.27 3.60 10.68
N ILE A 21 -33.80 2.39 10.90
CA ILE A 21 -34.03 1.41 9.83
C ILE A 21 -35.49 1.64 9.38
N GLY A 22 -35.66 2.22 8.18
CA GLY A 22 -36.95 2.59 7.63
C GLY A 22 -37.98 1.45 7.69
N CYS A 23 -39.28 1.80 7.76
CA CYS A 23 -40.42 0.90 7.94
C CYS A 23 -40.50 -0.35 7.02
N GLU A 24 -39.80 -0.34 5.90
CA GLU A 24 -39.70 -1.49 4.98
C GLU A 24 -38.90 -2.68 5.53
N ALA A 25 -37.93 -2.44 6.42
CA ALA A 25 -37.12 -3.50 7.02
C ALA A 25 -37.87 -4.28 8.11
N LEU A 26 -38.82 -3.63 8.77
CA LEU A 26 -39.64 -4.24 9.83
C LEU A 26 -40.68 -5.23 9.30
N SER A 27 -41.12 -5.08 8.03
CA SER A 27 -42.07 -6.00 7.40
C SER A 27 -41.46 -7.34 6.95
N LYS A 28 -40.13 -7.44 6.83
CA LYS A 28 -39.41 -8.64 6.31
C LYS A 28 -38.84 -9.52 7.41
N GLY A 29 -39.01 -9.21 8.68
CA GLY A 29 -38.54 -10.02 9.83
C GLY A 29 -37.06 -9.87 10.17
N PRO A 30 -36.59 -10.49 11.28
CA PRO A 30 -35.22 -10.34 11.78
C PRO A 30 -34.13 -10.78 10.80
N SER A 31 -34.43 -11.72 9.90
CA SER A 31 -33.49 -12.21 8.88
C SER A 31 -33.10 -11.14 7.86
N ALA A 32 -34.03 -10.29 7.43
CA ALA A 32 -33.76 -9.20 6.48
C ALA A 32 -32.94 -8.06 7.09
N VAL A 33 -33.05 -7.85 8.39
CA VAL A 33 -32.20 -6.89 9.12
C VAL A 33 -30.78 -7.43 9.25
N MET A 34 -30.61 -8.72 9.54
CA MET A 34 -29.31 -9.37 9.60
C MET A 34 -28.62 -9.42 8.23
N GLU A 35 -29.38 -9.63 7.15
CA GLU A 35 -28.86 -9.59 5.77
C GLU A 35 -28.31 -8.20 5.39
N LYS A 36 -29.01 -7.12 5.78
CA LYS A 36 -28.52 -5.74 5.58
C LYS A 36 -27.32 -5.36 6.44
N LEU A 37 -27.09 -6.05 7.55
CA LEU A 37 -25.95 -5.85 8.46
C LEU A 37 -24.78 -6.78 8.15
N SER A 38 -24.96 -7.77 7.28
CA SER A 38 -23.89 -8.67 6.84
C SER A 38 -22.95 -7.92 5.91
N PRO A 39 -21.62 -8.14 6.03
CA PRO A 39 -20.68 -7.58 5.07
C PRO A 39 -20.99 -8.12 3.66
N PRO A 40 -20.80 -7.30 2.62
CA PRO A 40 -21.05 -7.73 1.24
C PRO A 40 -20.27 -9.01 0.90
N THR A 41 -20.89 -9.89 0.13
CA THR A 41 -20.24 -11.08 -0.39
C THR A 41 -19.22 -10.72 -1.48
N PRO A 42 -18.23 -11.60 -1.78
CA PRO A 42 -17.27 -11.36 -2.86
C PRO A 42 -17.93 -11.06 -4.22
N ALA A 43 -19.06 -11.72 -4.51
CA ALA A 43 -19.81 -11.51 -5.74
C ALA A 43 -20.52 -10.14 -5.76
N GLU A 44 -20.98 -9.66 -4.62
CA GLU A 44 -21.54 -8.31 -4.48
C GLU A 44 -20.45 -7.25 -4.60
N GLU A 45 -19.29 -7.45 -3.97
CA GLU A 45 -18.16 -6.55 -4.12
C GLU A 45 -17.66 -6.51 -5.57
N ALA A 46 -17.58 -7.65 -6.25
CA ALA A 46 -17.22 -7.69 -7.68
C ALA A 46 -18.24 -6.95 -8.58
N ARG A 47 -19.50 -6.85 -8.17
CA ARG A 47 -20.51 -6.00 -8.85
C ARG A 47 -20.36 -4.53 -8.48
N ASN A 48 -20.05 -4.24 -7.21
CA ASN A 48 -19.89 -2.90 -6.69
C ASN A 48 -18.73 -2.14 -7.36
N VAL A 49 -17.68 -2.84 -7.86
CA VAL A 49 -16.59 -2.19 -8.62
C VAL A 49 -17.05 -1.56 -9.93
N PHE A 50 -18.22 -1.93 -10.43
CA PHE A 50 -18.84 -1.36 -11.65
C PHE A 50 -19.93 -0.33 -11.35
N ASN A 51 -20.06 0.15 -10.13
CA ASN A 51 -21.02 1.20 -9.82
C ASN A 51 -20.66 2.49 -10.56
N VAL A 52 -21.46 2.85 -11.56
CA VAL A 52 -21.20 4.01 -12.43
C VAL A 52 -21.47 5.35 -11.74
N TYR A 53 -22.27 5.36 -10.67
CA TYR A 53 -22.78 6.57 -10.02
C TYR A 53 -21.92 7.01 -8.84
N ASP A 54 -21.25 6.07 -8.16
CA ASP A 54 -20.56 6.35 -6.90
C ASP A 54 -19.16 5.76 -6.88
N PRO A 55 -18.11 6.61 -7.01
CA PRO A 55 -16.72 6.18 -6.96
C PRO A 55 -16.32 5.63 -5.60
N ASP A 56 -16.93 6.10 -4.51
CA ASP A 56 -16.65 5.58 -3.17
C ASP A 56 -17.08 4.11 -3.01
N ILE A 57 -18.18 3.72 -3.66
CA ILE A 57 -18.60 2.32 -3.71
C ILE A 57 -17.56 1.49 -4.48
N ARG A 58 -17.11 1.96 -5.66
CA ARG A 58 -16.07 1.26 -6.45
C ARG A 58 -14.76 1.11 -5.66
N ARG A 59 -14.27 2.21 -5.08
CA ARG A 59 -13.04 2.23 -4.26
C ARG A 59 -13.13 1.29 -3.07
N ARG A 60 -14.25 1.30 -2.35
CA ARG A 60 -14.49 0.45 -1.18
C ARG A 60 -14.51 -1.02 -1.57
N ALA A 61 -15.20 -1.34 -2.68
CA ALA A 61 -15.25 -2.69 -3.22
C ALA A 61 -13.86 -3.22 -3.60
N LEU A 62 -13.04 -2.41 -4.29
CA LEU A 62 -11.64 -2.76 -4.61
C LEU A 62 -10.82 -3.04 -3.34
N ASN A 63 -10.92 -2.18 -2.33
CA ASN A 63 -10.19 -2.35 -1.08
C ASN A 63 -10.64 -3.63 -0.33
N ASN A 64 -11.94 -3.94 -0.31
CA ASN A 64 -12.48 -5.14 0.34
C ASN A 64 -12.03 -6.41 -0.40
N LEU A 65 -12.11 -6.43 -1.73
CA LEU A 65 -11.63 -7.54 -2.55
C LEU A 65 -10.13 -7.77 -2.36
N SER A 66 -9.32 -6.73 -2.47
CA SER A 66 -7.86 -6.84 -2.35
C SER A 66 -7.39 -7.21 -0.93
N ALA A 67 -8.16 -6.88 0.09
CA ALA A 67 -7.86 -7.25 1.48
C ALA A 67 -8.33 -8.68 1.84
N SER A 68 -9.15 -9.31 1.00
CA SER A 68 -9.69 -10.64 1.25
C SER A 68 -8.66 -11.75 0.97
N PRO A 69 -8.83 -12.95 1.56
CA PRO A 69 -7.93 -14.09 1.30
C PRO A 69 -7.88 -14.52 -0.16
N PHE A 70 -8.92 -14.25 -0.94
CA PHE A 70 -9.05 -14.59 -2.36
C PHE A 70 -8.68 -13.41 -3.29
N GLY A 71 -8.24 -12.27 -2.74
CA GLY A 71 -7.93 -11.06 -3.51
C GLY A 71 -6.89 -11.24 -4.63
N GLY A 72 -6.03 -12.25 -4.52
CA GLY A 72 -5.05 -12.63 -5.55
C GLY A 72 -5.57 -13.58 -6.63
N GLU A 73 -6.84 -14.00 -6.58
CA GLU A 73 -7.38 -14.85 -7.63
C GLU A 73 -7.53 -14.12 -8.97
N GLY A 74 -7.26 -14.80 -10.07
CA GLY A 74 -7.22 -14.23 -11.41
C GLY A 74 -8.41 -13.35 -11.81
N PRO A 75 -9.67 -13.71 -11.47
CA PRO A 75 -10.81 -12.84 -11.73
C PRO A 75 -10.70 -11.46 -11.10
N TYR A 76 -10.26 -11.38 -9.84
CA TYR A 76 -10.14 -10.10 -9.11
C TYR A 76 -8.93 -9.30 -9.59
N VAL A 77 -7.80 -9.94 -9.87
CA VAL A 77 -6.63 -9.26 -10.45
C VAL A 77 -6.99 -8.61 -11.80
N ARG A 78 -7.84 -9.26 -12.62
CA ARG A 78 -8.35 -8.64 -13.86
C ARG A 78 -9.20 -7.39 -13.60
N LEU A 79 -10.00 -7.36 -12.53
CA LEU A 79 -10.75 -6.15 -12.14
C LEU A 79 -9.80 -5.01 -11.76
N TYR A 80 -8.72 -5.30 -11.03
CA TYR A 80 -7.72 -4.29 -10.68
C TYR A 80 -7.04 -3.71 -11.93
N ARG A 81 -6.69 -4.55 -12.92
CA ARG A 81 -6.14 -4.09 -14.20
C ARG A 81 -7.14 -3.23 -14.98
N LEU A 82 -8.42 -3.54 -14.93
CA LEU A 82 -9.46 -2.80 -15.64
C LEU A 82 -9.70 -1.40 -15.03
N LEU A 83 -9.67 -1.29 -13.70
CA LEU A 83 -10.01 -0.04 -13.01
C LEU A 83 -8.81 0.88 -12.73
N ILE A 84 -7.64 0.53 -13.26
CA ILE A 84 -6.46 1.38 -13.14
C ILE A 84 -6.60 2.71 -13.90
N ASP A 85 -7.49 2.77 -14.88
CA ASP A 85 -7.81 3.94 -15.70
C ASP A 85 -9.16 4.58 -15.33
N ASP A 86 -9.70 4.30 -14.13
CA ASP A 86 -10.97 4.87 -13.68
C ASP A 86 -10.91 6.42 -13.69
N PRO A 87 -11.99 7.10 -14.08
CA PRO A 87 -12.04 8.57 -14.06
C PRO A 87 -11.78 9.16 -12.66
N ASP A 88 -12.14 8.46 -11.59
CA ASP A 88 -11.92 8.91 -10.22
C ASP A 88 -10.52 8.51 -9.71
N PRO A 89 -9.69 9.46 -9.24
CA PRO A 89 -8.34 9.17 -8.78
C PRO A 89 -8.28 8.25 -7.56
N THR A 90 -9.29 8.26 -6.71
CA THR A 90 -9.31 7.38 -5.53
C THR A 90 -9.54 5.92 -5.90
N VAL A 91 -10.27 5.68 -6.98
CA VAL A 91 -10.48 4.35 -7.56
C VAL A 91 -9.21 3.88 -8.27
N ARG A 92 -8.56 4.76 -9.08
CA ARG A 92 -7.26 4.46 -9.69
C ARG A 92 -6.21 4.07 -8.63
N ALA A 93 -6.11 4.87 -7.56
CA ALA A 93 -5.17 4.59 -6.45
C ALA A 93 -5.47 3.24 -5.77
N ALA A 94 -6.74 2.92 -5.51
CA ALA A 94 -7.14 1.63 -4.93
C ALA A 94 -6.79 0.46 -5.87
N SER A 95 -6.96 0.66 -7.17
CA SER A 95 -6.62 -0.32 -8.21
C SER A 95 -5.10 -0.58 -8.27
N VAL A 96 -4.30 0.47 -8.32
CA VAL A 96 -2.82 0.40 -8.28
C VAL A 96 -2.34 -0.30 -7.01
N LYS A 97 -2.91 0.07 -5.85
CA LYS A 97 -2.62 -0.58 -4.57
C LYS A 97 -2.91 -2.09 -4.60
N ALA A 98 -4.06 -2.47 -5.16
CA ALA A 98 -4.47 -3.87 -5.29
C ALA A 98 -3.51 -4.65 -6.20
N LEU A 99 -3.05 -4.07 -7.31
CA LEU A 99 -2.00 -4.65 -8.15
C LEU A 99 -0.67 -4.76 -7.42
N GLY A 100 -0.30 -3.78 -6.59
CA GLY A 100 0.89 -3.88 -5.75
C GLY A 100 0.82 -5.00 -4.69
N LEU A 101 -0.38 -5.51 -4.35
CA LEU A 101 -0.56 -6.61 -3.42
C LEU A 101 -0.66 -7.98 -4.12
N HIS A 102 -1.20 -8.02 -5.32
CA HIS A 102 -1.61 -9.25 -6.00
C HIS A 102 -1.17 -9.33 -7.46
N GLY A 103 -0.53 -8.28 -7.97
CA GLY A 103 -0.03 -8.24 -9.34
C GLY A 103 1.24 -9.08 -9.54
N GLU A 104 1.61 -9.21 -10.78
CA GLU A 104 2.76 -9.96 -11.26
C GLU A 104 3.80 -9.03 -11.91
N VAL A 105 4.97 -9.56 -12.22
CA VAL A 105 6.03 -8.81 -12.93
C VAL A 105 5.55 -8.22 -14.26
N THR A 106 4.59 -8.87 -14.90
CA THR A 106 3.95 -8.42 -16.14
C THR A 106 3.06 -7.19 -15.97
N ASP A 107 2.66 -6.84 -14.74
CA ASP A 107 1.85 -5.66 -14.46
C ASP A 107 2.70 -4.38 -14.28
N VAL A 108 4.02 -4.52 -14.16
CA VAL A 108 4.93 -3.39 -13.93
C VAL A 108 4.79 -2.28 -14.98
N PRO A 109 4.72 -2.54 -16.29
CA PRO A 109 4.50 -1.47 -17.27
C PRO A 109 3.21 -0.70 -17.03
N LEU A 110 2.12 -1.38 -16.67
CA LEU A 110 0.82 -0.78 -16.39
C LEU A 110 0.88 0.12 -15.14
N VAL A 111 1.53 -0.35 -14.09
CA VAL A 111 1.74 0.41 -12.84
C VAL A 111 2.69 1.58 -13.06
N THR A 112 3.74 1.40 -13.86
CA THR A 112 4.76 2.44 -14.13
C THR A 112 4.17 3.68 -14.79
N ILE A 113 3.18 3.52 -15.68
CA ILE A 113 2.48 4.66 -16.29
C ILE A 113 1.82 5.53 -15.23
N ARG A 114 1.35 4.96 -14.12
CA ARG A 114 0.71 5.69 -13.01
C ARG A 114 1.67 6.56 -12.19
N LEU A 115 2.98 6.44 -12.36
CA LEU A 115 3.95 7.42 -11.82
C LEU A 115 3.81 8.81 -12.44
N ASN A 116 3.09 8.94 -13.56
CA ASN A 116 2.79 10.21 -14.22
C ASN A 116 1.31 10.62 -14.08
N ASP A 117 0.57 10.03 -13.15
CA ASP A 117 -0.83 10.38 -12.91
C ASP A 117 -0.95 11.83 -12.41
N GLU A 118 -2.04 12.50 -12.75
CA GLU A 118 -2.31 13.87 -12.29
C GLU A 118 -2.46 13.96 -10.77
N ALA A 119 -3.03 12.91 -10.14
CA ALA A 119 -3.24 12.85 -8.69
C ALA A 119 -2.00 12.27 -7.98
N ASP A 120 -1.49 12.98 -6.99
CA ASP A 120 -0.35 12.59 -6.17
C ASP A 120 -0.57 11.23 -5.46
N MET A 121 -1.78 10.99 -4.94
CA MET A 121 -2.12 9.72 -4.31
C MET A 121 -1.96 8.52 -5.25
N VAL A 122 -2.23 8.68 -6.54
CA VAL A 122 -2.06 7.61 -7.54
C VAL A 122 -0.59 7.38 -7.82
N ARG A 123 0.21 8.45 -7.97
CA ARG A 123 1.67 8.38 -8.15
C ARG A 123 2.34 7.72 -6.94
N TRP A 124 1.90 8.09 -5.73
CA TRP A 124 2.39 7.48 -4.48
C TRP A 124 2.10 5.98 -4.41
N GLU A 125 0.85 5.56 -4.69
CA GLU A 125 0.50 4.13 -4.72
C GLU A 125 1.25 3.39 -5.83
N ALA A 126 1.55 4.04 -6.97
CA ALA A 126 2.35 3.46 -8.04
C ALA A 126 3.79 3.15 -7.57
N ALA A 127 4.45 4.11 -6.91
CA ALA A 127 5.76 3.89 -6.33
C ALA A 127 5.74 2.77 -5.27
N LYS A 128 4.71 2.74 -4.41
CA LYS A 128 4.50 1.69 -3.40
C LYS A 128 4.19 0.31 -4.01
N ALA A 129 3.52 0.25 -5.15
CA ALA A 129 3.29 -1.00 -5.87
C ALA A 129 4.59 -1.52 -6.50
N LEU A 130 5.38 -0.63 -7.14
CA LEU A 130 6.69 -0.97 -7.70
C LEU A 130 7.74 -1.34 -6.64
N GLN A 131 7.54 -0.94 -5.39
CA GLN A 131 8.33 -1.43 -4.26
C GLN A 131 8.11 -2.94 -3.99
N LYS A 132 6.94 -3.45 -4.34
CA LYS A 132 6.51 -4.83 -4.04
C LYS A 132 6.66 -5.78 -5.22
N ILE A 133 6.88 -5.26 -6.42
CA ILE A 133 7.06 -6.04 -7.65
C ILE A 133 8.38 -5.63 -8.29
N HIS A 134 9.33 -6.59 -8.33
CA HIS A 134 10.66 -6.33 -8.88
C HIS A 134 10.66 -6.46 -10.41
N ASN A 135 11.03 -5.36 -11.10
CA ASN A 135 11.31 -5.39 -12.52
C ASN A 135 12.25 -4.22 -12.88
N PRO A 136 13.43 -4.48 -13.46
CA PRO A 136 14.40 -3.42 -13.81
C PRO A 136 13.87 -2.33 -14.74
N THR A 137 12.79 -2.57 -15.48
CA THR A 137 12.14 -1.55 -16.32
C THR A 137 11.57 -0.39 -15.50
N ALA A 138 11.33 -0.57 -14.21
CA ALA A 138 10.85 0.48 -13.30
C ALA A 138 11.96 1.46 -12.87
N ILE A 139 13.25 1.13 -13.01
CA ILE A 139 14.37 1.93 -12.50
C ILE A 139 14.32 3.37 -13.02
N LYS A 140 14.34 3.56 -14.33
CA LYS A 140 14.36 4.92 -14.92
C LYS A 140 13.13 5.75 -14.58
N PRO A 141 11.89 5.22 -14.69
CA PRO A 141 10.71 5.92 -14.23
C PRO A 141 10.78 6.32 -12.75
N LEU A 142 11.18 5.42 -11.85
CA LEU A 142 11.31 5.71 -10.42
C LEU A 142 12.35 6.80 -10.15
N ILE A 143 13.52 6.76 -10.80
CA ILE A 143 14.57 7.81 -10.68
C ILE A 143 14.02 9.17 -11.14
N ASN A 144 13.32 9.19 -12.29
CA ASN A 144 12.77 10.44 -12.81
C ASN A 144 11.70 11.03 -11.89
N THR A 145 10.82 10.20 -11.35
CA THR A 145 9.78 10.63 -10.40
C THR A 145 10.40 11.08 -9.09
N MET A 146 11.37 10.34 -8.54
CA MET A 146 12.10 10.73 -7.33
C MET A 146 12.77 12.12 -7.48
N ALA A 147 13.35 12.41 -8.64
CA ALA A 147 14.06 13.66 -8.88
C ALA A 147 13.14 14.86 -9.13
N LYS A 148 11.91 14.66 -9.61
CA LYS A 148 11.10 15.74 -10.19
C LYS A 148 9.71 15.91 -9.57
N ASP A 149 9.19 14.93 -8.84
CA ASP A 149 7.84 15.01 -8.29
C ASP A 149 7.74 16.16 -7.28
N THR A 150 6.65 16.89 -7.36
CA THR A 150 6.37 18.00 -6.43
C THR A 150 6.01 17.49 -5.04
N ASP A 151 5.39 16.31 -4.96
CA ASP A 151 4.99 15.70 -3.70
C ASP A 151 6.15 14.92 -3.05
N PRO A 152 6.57 15.28 -1.83
CA PRO A 152 7.68 14.63 -1.16
C PRO A 152 7.40 13.17 -0.75
N ASP A 153 6.15 12.79 -0.51
CA ASP A 153 5.79 11.42 -0.15
C ASP A 153 5.93 10.50 -1.36
N VAL A 154 5.65 11.01 -2.57
CA VAL A 154 5.92 10.31 -3.84
C VAL A 154 7.44 10.13 -4.02
N ARG A 155 8.25 11.20 -3.82
CA ARG A 155 9.71 11.08 -3.93
C ARG A 155 10.28 10.08 -2.93
N MET A 156 9.81 10.13 -1.68
CA MET A 156 10.19 9.18 -0.62
C MET A 156 9.85 7.73 -1.00
N ALA A 157 8.63 7.48 -1.50
CA ALA A 157 8.21 6.15 -1.92
C ALA A 157 9.04 5.61 -3.10
N CYS A 158 9.46 6.50 -4.03
CA CYS A 158 10.38 6.14 -5.12
C CYS A 158 11.77 5.78 -4.59
N ALA A 159 12.31 6.54 -3.62
CA ALA A 159 13.59 6.23 -2.99
C ALA A 159 13.57 4.87 -2.29
N ASP A 160 12.50 4.56 -1.55
CA ASP A 160 12.29 3.24 -0.93
C ASP A 160 12.22 2.13 -1.99
N ALA A 161 11.49 2.34 -3.08
CA ALA A 161 11.35 1.35 -4.14
C ALA A 161 12.67 1.07 -4.89
N LEU A 162 13.52 2.08 -5.04
CA LEU A 162 14.83 1.97 -5.69
C LEU A 162 15.83 1.12 -4.90
N GLY A 163 15.66 0.99 -3.58
CA GLY A 163 16.56 0.20 -2.73
C GLY A 163 16.66 -1.29 -3.07
N GLN A 164 15.83 -1.81 -3.97
CA GLN A 164 15.90 -3.19 -4.45
C GLN A 164 16.81 -3.39 -5.68
N TYR A 165 17.36 -2.31 -6.27
CA TYR A 165 18.11 -2.37 -7.54
C TYR A 165 19.57 -1.97 -7.35
N ALA A 166 20.45 -2.95 -7.26
CA ALA A 166 21.90 -2.74 -7.15
C ALA A 166 22.50 -2.33 -8.51
N SER A 167 22.35 -1.05 -8.86
CA SER A 167 22.94 -0.49 -10.07
C SER A 167 23.65 0.84 -9.81
N PRO A 168 24.73 1.17 -10.55
CA PRO A 168 25.41 2.46 -10.41
C PRO A 168 24.53 3.68 -10.66
N GLU A 169 23.52 3.53 -11.55
CA GLU A 169 22.53 4.58 -11.84
C GLU A 169 21.65 4.86 -10.63
N VAL A 170 21.11 3.80 -10.00
CA VAL A 170 20.29 3.91 -8.78
C VAL A 170 21.10 4.49 -7.63
N TYR A 171 22.32 4.00 -7.44
CA TYR A 171 23.22 4.53 -6.41
C TYR A 171 23.42 6.04 -6.56
N SER A 172 23.77 6.50 -7.77
CA SER A 172 24.00 7.93 -8.02
C SER A 172 22.74 8.76 -7.80
N ALA A 173 21.58 8.26 -8.20
CA ALA A 173 20.29 8.94 -7.99
C ALA A 173 19.95 9.06 -6.50
N LEU A 174 20.14 7.99 -5.72
CA LEU A 174 19.91 8.00 -4.27
C LEU A 174 20.87 8.93 -3.53
N VAL A 175 22.17 8.96 -3.93
CA VAL A 175 23.14 9.92 -3.38
C VAL A 175 22.71 11.35 -3.66
N SER A 176 22.22 11.66 -4.85
CA SER A 176 21.69 12.99 -5.17
C SER A 176 20.44 13.32 -4.34
N ALA A 177 19.62 12.35 -4.00
CA ALA A 177 18.40 12.55 -3.19
C ALA A 177 18.71 12.77 -1.69
N LEU A 178 19.95 12.59 -1.23
CA LEU A 178 20.36 12.98 0.12
C LEU A 178 20.37 14.52 0.31
N ASP A 179 20.37 15.29 -0.78
CA ASP A 179 20.28 16.76 -0.76
C ASP A 179 18.82 17.25 -0.84
N ASP A 180 17.82 16.36 -0.78
CA ASP A 180 16.41 16.75 -0.82
C ASP A 180 16.02 17.62 0.39
N SER A 181 15.19 18.62 0.15
CA SER A 181 14.70 19.55 1.18
C SER A 181 13.83 18.85 2.26
N ARG A 182 13.31 17.67 1.98
CA ARG A 182 12.42 16.92 2.87
C ARG A 182 13.16 15.75 3.53
N TYR A 183 13.26 15.81 4.83
CA TYR A 183 13.99 14.81 5.62
C TYR A 183 13.53 13.37 5.37
N GLY A 184 12.22 13.14 5.11
CA GLY A 184 11.69 11.82 4.77
C GLY A 184 12.34 11.23 3.52
N VAL A 185 12.60 12.04 2.48
CA VAL A 185 13.28 11.61 1.25
C VAL A 185 14.75 11.28 1.53
N VAL A 186 15.43 12.13 2.31
CA VAL A 186 16.82 11.90 2.74
C VAL A 186 16.95 10.56 3.48
N LEU A 187 16.06 10.33 4.45
CA LEU A 187 16.08 9.10 5.25
C LEU A 187 15.79 7.84 4.41
N ALA A 188 14.82 7.90 3.49
CA ALA A 188 14.52 6.80 2.58
C ALA A 188 15.71 6.50 1.65
N SER A 189 16.37 7.54 1.14
CA SER A 189 17.55 7.42 0.28
C SER A 189 18.74 6.82 1.03
N GLN A 190 19.03 7.31 2.24
CA GLN A 190 20.08 6.73 3.12
C GLN A 190 19.81 5.24 3.39
N LYS A 191 18.58 4.90 3.78
CA LYS A 191 18.18 3.52 4.05
C LYS A 191 18.38 2.62 2.82
N SER A 192 17.98 3.09 1.64
CA SER A 192 18.13 2.37 0.38
C SER A 192 19.61 2.18 0.01
N LEU A 193 20.43 3.22 0.19
CA LEU A 193 21.90 3.11 0.02
C LEU A 193 22.53 2.10 1.00
N THR A 194 22.06 2.09 2.26
CA THR A 194 22.50 1.11 3.27
C THR A 194 22.15 -0.32 2.86
N ILE A 195 20.96 -0.55 2.32
CA ILE A 195 20.56 -1.87 1.80
C ILE A 195 21.46 -2.28 0.62
N LEU A 196 21.70 -1.37 -0.32
CA LEU A 196 22.48 -1.66 -1.52
C LEU A 196 23.97 -1.93 -1.24
N THR A 197 24.53 -1.29 -0.22
CA THR A 197 25.99 -1.38 0.05
C THR A 197 26.36 -2.17 1.30
N GLY A 198 25.38 -2.43 2.19
CA GLY A 198 25.63 -3.00 3.51
C GLY A 198 26.31 -2.03 4.48
N GLN A 199 26.47 -0.74 4.12
CA GLN A 199 27.14 0.28 4.93
C GLN A 199 26.16 1.39 5.31
N ASP A 200 26.23 1.86 6.55
CA ASP A 200 25.53 3.09 6.97
C ASP A 200 26.53 4.23 7.11
N LEU A 201 26.55 5.12 6.13
CA LEU A 201 27.45 6.28 6.10
C LEU A 201 26.73 7.59 6.46
N GLY A 202 25.49 7.49 6.94
CA GLY A 202 24.67 8.65 7.28
C GLY A 202 24.13 9.40 6.07
N ALA A 203 23.65 10.63 6.30
CA ALA A 203 23.00 11.44 5.28
C ALA A 203 23.95 12.34 4.49
N ALA A 204 25.26 12.34 4.80
CA ALA A 204 26.23 13.18 4.09
C ALA A 204 26.58 12.58 2.72
N GLY A 205 26.16 13.20 1.63
CA GLY A 205 26.39 12.74 0.26
C GLY A 205 27.88 12.56 -0.07
N SER A 206 28.79 13.38 0.49
CA SER A 206 30.23 13.26 0.32
C SER A 206 30.77 11.91 0.78
N ALA A 207 30.29 11.37 1.92
CA ALA A 207 30.73 10.08 2.42
C ALA A 207 30.39 8.93 1.45
N TRP A 208 29.23 9.01 0.79
CA TRP A 208 28.81 8.05 -0.24
C TRP A 208 29.61 8.18 -1.53
N LEU A 209 29.97 9.42 -1.92
CA LEU A 209 30.86 9.64 -3.07
C LEU A 209 32.25 9.05 -2.83
N ASP A 210 32.83 9.30 -1.66
CA ASP A 210 34.12 8.71 -1.25
C ASP A 210 34.06 7.18 -1.20
N TYR A 211 32.96 6.63 -0.70
CA TYR A 211 32.75 5.17 -0.67
C TYR A 211 32.75 4.58 -2.09
N ARG A 212 32.03 5.22 -3.02
CA ARG A 212 32.01 4.78 -4.43
C ARG A 212 33.39 4.83 -5.05
N GLU A 213 34.18 5.89 -4.83
CA GLU A 213 35.53 6.03 -5.36
C GLU A 213 36.42 4.91 -4.85
N LYS A 214 36.35 4.57 -3.56
CA LYS A 214 37.17 3.54 -2.92
C LYS A 214 36.80 2.11 -3.33
N ASN A 215 35.51 1.83 -3.59
CA ASN A 215 35.02 0.46 -3.80
C ASN A 215 34.80 0.10 -5.29
N GLY A 216 34.63 1.08 -6.17
CA GLY A 216 34.53 0.86 -7.62
C GLY A 216 33.54 -0.25 -8.02
N SER A 217 34.06 -1.33 -8.63
CA SER A 217 33.25 -2.49 -9.06
C SER A 217 32.64 -3.32 -7.90
N ASN A 218 33.18 -3.17 -6.70
CA ASN A 218 32.74 -3.90 -5.51
C ASN A 218 31.67 -3.12 -4.68
N LEU A 219 31.09 -2.09 -5.27
CA LEU A 219 30.15 -1.18 -4.61
C LEU A 219 28.98 -1.90 -3.90
N PHE A 220 28.51 -3.00 -4.46
CA PHE A 220 27.36 -3.79 -3.98
C PHE A 220 27.75 -5.14 -3.39
N ALA A 221 29.04 -5.40 -3.09
CA ALA A 221 29.52 -6.69 -2.60
C ALA A 221 28.86 -7.14 -1.28
N ASN A 222 28.39 -6.20 -0.47
CA ASN A 222 27.71 -6.47 0.81
C ASN A 222 26.23 -6.10 0.77
N GLN A 223 25.60 -6.16 -0.41
CA GLN A 223 24.17 -5.87 -0.57
C GLN A 223 23.34 -6.73 0.38
N GLN A 224 22.40 -6.09 1.07
CA GLN A 224 21.42 -6.78 1.93
C GLN A 224 20.22 -7.22 1.12
N VAL A 225 19.51 -8.26 1.60
CA VAL A 225 18.25 -8.69 1.00
C VAL A 225 17.23 -7.57 1.18
N TYR A 226 16.68 -7.10 0.07
CA TYR A 226 15.64 -6.09 0.10
C TYR A 226 14.32 -6.68 0.61
N THR A 227 13.72 -6.04 1.59
CA THR A 227 12.41 -6.41 2.12
C THR A 227 11.53 -5.18 2.33
N TRP A 228 10.23 -5.34 2.19
CA TRP A 228 9.27 -4.30 2.52
C TRP A 228 8.34 -4.76 3.67
N GLN A 229 7.90 -3.81 4.50
CA GLN A 229 7.03 -4.10 5.64
C GLN A 229 5.56 -3.91 5.23
N PRO A 230 4.74 -4.97 5.33
CA PRO A 230 3.31 -4.83 5.17
C PRO A 230 2.73 -3.89 6.23
N TYR A 231 1.80 -3.03 5.83
CA TYR A 231 1.12 -2.15 6.77
C TYR A 231 0.40 -2.96 7.84
N THR A 232 0.72 -2.68 9.09
CA THR A 232 0.02 -3.21 10.26
C THR A 232 -0.72 -2.04 10.91
N PRO A 233 -2.07 -2.02 10.90
CA PRO A 233 -2.82 -0.91 11.48
C PRO A 233 -2.49 -0.77 12.97
N PRO A 234 -2.40 0.47 13.48
CA PRO A 234 -2.17 0.70 14.90
C PRO A 234 -3.31 0.08 15.72
N ARG A 235 -2.95 -0.45 16.88
CA ARG A 235 -3.92 -1.10 17.78
C ARG A 235 -4.96 -0.06 18.23
N GLY A 236 -6.20 -0.21 17.81
CA GLY A 236 -7.31 0.62 18.30
C GLY A 236 -7.51 0.39 19.81
N PHE A 237 -8.06 1.39 20.49
CA PHE A 237 -8.34 1.34 21.93
C PHE A 237 -9.15 0.08 22.33
N MET A 238 -10.14 -0.30 21.51
CA MET A 238 -10.98 -1.48 21.76
C MET A 238 -10.22 -2.81 21.67
N SER A 239 -9.12 -2.88 20.91
CA SER A 239 -8.29 -4.08 20.85
C SER A 239 -7.50 -4.30 22.16
N LYS A 240 -7.18 -3.22 22.87
CA LYS A 240 -6.52 -3.27 24.19
C LYS A 240 -7.41 -3.83 25.29
N LEU A 241 -8.75 -3.81 25.10
CA LEU A 241 -9.73 -4.33 26.05
C LEU A 241 -10.02 -5.82 25.85
N LYS A 242 -9.55 -6.43 24.77
CA LYS A 242 -9.76 -7.85 24.47
C LYS A 242 -8.58 -8.69 24.93
N PHE A 243 -8.45 -8.92 26.24
CA PHE A 243 -7.33 -9.67 26.84
C PHE A 243 -7.26 -11.15 26.41
N TRP A 244 -8.33 -11.68 25.78
CA TRP A 244 -8.44 -13.11 25.39
C TRP A 244 -8.17 -13.36 23.89
N LYS A 245 -8.00 -12.34 23.06
CA LYS A 245 -7.57 -12.53 21.68
C LYS A 245 -6.07 -12.27 21.58
N LYS A 246 -5.31 -13.31 21.18
CA LYS A 246 -3.93 -13.08 20.71
C LYS A 246 -3.98 -11.98 19.64
N THR A 247 -3.24 -10.91 19.90
CA THR A 247 -3.06 -9.86 18.90
C THR A 247 -2.37 -10.51 17.71
N PRO A 248 -2.83 -10.27 16.47
CA PRO A 248 -2.07 -10.67 15.29
C PRO A 248 -0.64 -10.11 15.43
N ASP A 249 0.34 -10.98 15.32
CA ASP A 249 1.73 -10.55 15.24
C ASP A 249 1.90 -9.61 14.01
N ALA A 250 2.86 -8.70 14.11
CA ALA A 250 3.23 -7.89 12.93
C ALA A 250 3.52 -8.86 11.78
N LYS A 251 2.95 -8.58 10.62
CA LYS A 251 3.23 -9.40 9.44
C LYS A 251 4.75 -9.38 9.19
N PRO A 252 5.37 -10.53 8.89
CA PRO A 252 6.79 -10.56 8.58
C PRO A 252 7.12 -9.68 7.37
N ALA A 253 8.34 -9.21 7.32
CA ALA A 253 8.87 -8.54 6.13
C ALA A 253 8.79 -9.47 4.91
N GLN A 254 8.51 -8.90 3.76
CA GLN A 254 8.32 -9.64 2.51
C GLN A 254 9.32 -9.16 1.46
N THR A 255 9.78 -10.08 0.62
CA THR A 255 10.55 -9.74 -0.57
C THR A 255 9.60 -9.34 -1.72
N PRO A 256 10.02 -8.45 -2.63
CA PRO A 256 9.24 -8.14 -3.83
C PRO A 256 9.00 -9.38 -4.70
N VAL A 257 7.83 -9.45 -5.33
CA VAL A 257 7.55 -10.46 -6.35
C VAL A 257 8.51 -10.27 -7.53
N GLY A 258 9.15 -11.33 -7.99
CA GLY A 258 10.11 -11.30 -9.10
C GLY A 258 11.56 -10.99 -8.67
N LEU A 259 11.82 -10.64 -7.41
CA LEU A 259 13.18 -10.54 -6.89
C LEU A 259 13.70 -11.96 -6.61
N THR A 260 14.65 -12.42 -7.41
CA THR A 260 15.38 -13.67 -7.14
C THR A 260 16.51 -13.39 -6.18
N GLU A 261 16.67 -14.23 -5.16
CA GLU A 261 17.88 -14.23 -4.34
C GLU A 261 19.06 -14.64 -5.24
N GLY A 262 19.99 -13.71 -5.45
CA GLY A 262 21.20 -13.92 -6.23
C GLY A 262 22.25 -14.72 -5.47
#